data_abe903e89ff67d2b0635398ec0621547
#
_entry.id   abe903e89ff67d2b0635398ec0621547
#
_cell.length_a   1.000
_cell.length_b   1.000
_cell.length_c   1.000
_cell.angle_alpha   90.00
_cell.angle_beta   90.00
_cell.angle_gamma   90.00
#
_symmetry.space_group_name_H-M   'P 1'
#
loop_
_entity.id
_entity.type
_entity.pdbx_description
1 polymer ?
#
loop_
_entity_poly.entity_id
_entity_poly.type
_entity_poly.pdbx_seq_one_letter_code
_entity_poly.pdbx_strand_id
1 'polypeptide(L)'
;MLLVDLFSQSNTLQTLTTNDNNDNLYSISTIEIPLKSSQPILTVSSNDIFVNEQTKRKNQLVLMNENLKKTFIESPIKEPIIGSLWYDKKQKLLLLTETKIFTYDLDTKIIKAIIDIKPTDDKIFKCFSMFNNECSLFIAYNEWGLKFIEKWDVNEDESWELMEKFPLNLGSNEFIGTILTINDNDNFNLAITIYNDFTEEWRMELRHLETGICFRSILLSRYDRENDYRMIYMKNMISDIKWLIYSKSSKKIIAINSKWKKTYFPYKFPIYRMELFQNNSVIIRTTKKINIHRFT
;
A
#
# COMPACT_ATOMS: atom_id res chain seq x y z
N MET A 1 -16.38 18.30 2.51
CA MET A 1 -17.56 17.95 1.69
C MET A 1 -17.19 17.16 0.42
N LEU A 2 -16.05 17.43 -0.21
CA LEU A 2 -15.61 16.83 -1.49
C LEU A 2 -15.34 15.33 -1.51
N LEU A 3 -14.91 14.70 -0.41
CA LEU A 3 -14.62 13.25 -0.38
C LEU A 3 -15.85 12.38 -0.09
N VAL A 4 -16.92 12.94 0.46
CA VAL A 4 -18.16 12.19 0.73
C VAL A 4 -18.77 11.71 -0.58
N ASP A 5 -18.70 12.51 -1.63
CA ASP A 5 -19.26 12.16 -2.95
C ASP A 5 -18.39 11.15 -3.71
N LEU A 6 -17.09 11.10 -3.41
CA LEU A 6 -16.11 10.19 -4.03
C LEU A 6 -16.43 8.71 -3.80
N PHE A 7 -16.92 8.37 -2.62
CA PHE A 7 -17.08 6.98 -2.20
C PHE A 7 -18.54 6.53 -2.15
N SER A 8 -19.48 7.46 -2.26
CA SER A 8 -20.92 7.17 -2.22
C SER A 8 -21.52 6.83 -3.60
N GLN A 9 -20.88 7.26 -4.68
CA GLN A 9 -21.42 7.07 -6.05
C GLN A 9 -20.65 5.97 -6.79
N SER A 10 -21.19 4.78 -6.78
CA SER A 10 -20.77 3.72 -7.69
C SER A 10 -21.99 3.20 -8.44
N ASN A 11 -22.31 3.82 -9.54
CA ASN A 11 -22.98 3.19 -10.69
C ASN A 11 -23.03 4.17 -11.85
N THR A 12 -22.55 3.75 -13.01
CA THR A 12 -22.62 4.38 -14.33
C THR A 12 -21.78 5.68 -14.51
N LEU A 13 -21.16 5.77 -15.67
CA LEU A 13 -20.66 7.02 -16.24
C LEU A 13 -21.77 8.09 -16.15
N GLN A 14 -21.81 8.83 -15.07
CA GLN A 14 -22.60 10.04 -14.97
C GLN A 14 -21.65 11.21 -14.76
N THR A 15 -21.48 11.98 -15.81
CA THR A 15 -20.97 13.34 -15.73
C THR A 15 -22.01 14.14 -14.94
N LEU A 16 -21.78 14.38 -13.66
CA LEU A 16 -22.60 15.30 -12.86
C LEU A 16 -22.10 16.71 -13.11
N THR A 17 -22.77 17.41 -14.01
CA THR A 17 -22.73 18.87 -14.07
C THR A 17 -23.73 19.41 -13.06
N THR A 18 -23.28 19.94 -11.94
CA THR A 18 -24.08 20.79 -11.10
C THR A 18 -23.78 22.24 -11.46
N ASN A 19 -24.78 22.91 -12.01
CA ASN A 19 -24.82 24.38 -12.11
C ASN A 19 -25.06 24.92 -10.71
N ASP A 20 -24.05 25.41 -10.04
CA ASP A 20 -24.16 26.47 -9.05
C ASP A 20 -22.82 27.18 -8.88
N ASN A 21 -22.89 28.50 -8.85
CA ASN A 21 -21.79 29.44 -8.95
C ASN A 21 -20.74 29.30 -7.84
N ASN A 22 -19.46 29.32 -8.24
CA ASN A 22 -18.27 29.64 -7.42
C ASN A 22 -17.61 28.57 -6.56
N ASP A 23 -17.63 27.29 -6.93
CA ASP A 23 -16.64 26.34 -6.38
C ASP A 23 -16.01 25.53 -7.50
N ASN A 24 -14.68 25.42 -7.53
CA ASN A 24 -13.94 24.62 -8.49
C ASN A 24 -14.45 23.18 -8.47
N LEU A 25 -15.23 22.82 -9.45
CA LEU A 25 -15.82 21.50 -9.64
C LEU A 25 -14.71 20.51 -10.03
N TYR A 26 -14.40 19.58 -9.13
CA TYR A 26 -13.65 18.40 -9.48
C TYR A 26 -14.62 17.35 -10.05
N SER A 27 -14.50 17.05 -11.33
CA SER A 27 -15.23 15.91 -11.90
C SER A 27 -14.55 14.61 -11.46
N ILE A 28 -15.34 13.65 -10.98
CA ILE A 28 -14.86 12.34 -10.58
C ILE A 28 -15.32 11.34 -11.63
N SER A 29 -14.40 10.75 -12.34
CA SER A 29 -14.71 9.62 -13.21
C SER A 29 -14.31 8.31 -12.53
N THR A 30 -15.17 7.30 -12.60
CA THR A 30 -14.90 5.96 -12.10
C THR A 30 -14.83 4.96 -13.25
N ILE A 31 -13.72 4.25 -13.35
CA ILE A 31 -13.53 3.16 -14.30
C ILE A 31 -13.55 1.85 -13.51
N GLU A 32 -14.40 0.91 -13.92
CA GLU A 32 -14.51 -0.41 -13.30
C GLU A 32 -13.86 -1.49 -14.19
N ILE A 33 -12.93 -2.26 -13.63
CA ILE A 33 -12.25 -3.35 -14.32
C ILE A 33 -12.57 -4.68 -13.62
N PRO A 34 -13.27 -5.61 -14.25
CA PRO A 34 -13.57 -6.89 -13.64
C PRO A 34 -12.32 -7.75 -13.46
N LEU A 35 -12.25 -8.47 -12.33
CA LEU A 35 -11.19 -9.40 -11.99
C LEU A 35 -11.74 -10.82 -11.83
N LYS A 36 -10.89 -11.81 -12.14
CA LYS A 36 -11.22 -13.23 -12.02
C LYS A 36 -10.94 -13.83 -10.64
N SER A 37 -10.21 -13.13 -9.79
CA SER A 37 -9.81 -13.66 -8.49
C SER A 37 -9.83 -12.61 -7.38
N SER A 38 -9.91 -13.08 -6.14
CA SER A 38 -9.93 -12.27 -4.91
C SER A 38 -8.55 -11.99 -4.30
N GLN A 39 -7.45 -12.32 -4.98
CA GLN A 39 -6.11 -12.11 -4.44
C GLN A 39 -5.81 -10.62 -4.21
N PRO A 40 -5.25 -10.23 -3.06
CA PRO A 40 -5.23 -8.83 -2.61
C PRO A 40 -4.11 -7.97 -3.19
N ILE A 41 -3.39 -8.43 -4.22
CA ILE A 41 -2.25 -7.69 -4.74
C ILE A 41 -2.70 -6.65 -5.74
N LEU A 42 -2.26 -5.45 -5.48
CA LEU A 42 -2.37 -4.30 -6.35
C LEU A 42 -1.12 -3.45 -6.13
N THR A 43 -0.46 -3.08 -7.20
CA THR A 43 0.66 -2.13 -7.19
C THR A 43 0.60 -1.32 -8.47
N VAL A 44 1.09 -0.11 -8.43
CA VAL A 44 1.07 0.79 -9.58
C VAL A 44 2.47 1.30 -9.86
N SER A 45 2.80 1.43 -11.14
CA SER A 45 3.90 2.25 -11.64
C SER A 45 3.37 3.60 -12.11
N SER A 46 4.20 4.40 -12.75
CA SER A 46 3.75 5.63 -13.43
C SER A 46 2.68 5.37 -14.51
N ASN A 47 2.76 4.22 -15.20
CA ASN A 47 1.95 3.93 -16.39
C ASN A 47 1.14 2.64 -16.30
N ASP A 48 1.44 1.77 -15.33
CA ASP A 48 0.91 0.43 -15.28
C ASP A 48 0.28 0.09 -13.94
N ILE A 49 -0.70 -0.80 -13.98
CA ILE A 49 -1.37 -1.38 -12.83
C ILE A 49 -1.05 -2.86 -12.79
N PHE A 50 -0.47 -3.33 -11.69
CA PHE A 50 -0.13 -4.73 -11.45
C PHE A 50 -1.15 -5.35 -10.50
N VAL A 51 -1.70 -6.48 -10.89
CA VAL A 51 -2.57 -7.29 -10.02
C VAL A 51 -2.17 -8.75 -10.09
N ASN A 52 -2.42 -9.50 -9.02
CA ASN A 52 -2.35 -10.94 -9.07
C ASN A 52 -3.75 -11.52 -9.29
N GLU A 53 -3.88 -12.39 -10.29
CA GLU A 53 -5.06 -13.23 -10.49
C GLU A 53 -4.67 -14.67 -10.23
N GLN A 54 -5.30 -15.30 -9.23
CA GLN A 54 -5.11 -16.72 -8.96
C GLN A 54 -6.28 -17.50 -9.55
N THR A 55 -5.98 -18.38 -10.47
CA THR A 55 -6.91 -19.42 -10.91
C THR A 55 -6.68 -20.70 -10.09
N LYS A 56 -7.60 -21.69 -10.16
CA LYS A 56 -7.48 -22.95 -9.42
C LYS A 56 -6.14 -23.70 -9.62
N ARG A 57 -5.38 -23.36 -10.66
CA ARG A 57 -4.17 -24.09 -11.09
C ARG A 57 -2.91 -23.23 -11.23
N LYS A 58 -3.02 -21.90 -11.30
CA LYS A 58 -1.88 -21.01 -11.61
C LYS A 58 -2.03 -19.65 -10.94
N ASN A 59 -0.94 -19.14 -10.40
CA ASN A 59 -0.78 -17.75 -10.07
C ASN A 59 -0.35 -17.00 -11.34
N GLN A 60 -1.11 -15.96 -11.72
CA GLN A 60 -0.79 -15.11 -12.85
C GLN A 60 -0.66 -13.66 -12.36
N LEU A 61 0.40 -13.00 -12.76
CA LEU A 61 0.48 -11.55 -12.66
C LEU A 61 -0.20 -10.96 -13.90
N VAL A 62 -1.02 -9.95 -13.69
CA VAL A 62 -1.69 -9.22 -14.75
C VAL A 62 -1.16 -7.80 -14.73
N LEU A 63 -0.53 -7.42 -15.82
CA LEU A 63 -0.12 -6.06 -16.08
C LEU A 63 -1.20 -5.39 -16.93
N MET A 64 -1.67 -4.22 -16.51
CA MET A 64 -2.58 -3.39 -17.27
C MET A 64 -1.91 -2.04 -17.53
N ASN A 65 -1.79 -1.65 -18.78
CA ASN A 65 -1.27 -0.34 -19.15
C ASN A 65 -2.35 0.77 -19.00
N GLU A 66 -1.98 1.99 -19.28
CA GLU A 66 -2.87 3.18 -19.24
C GLU A 66 -4.16 3.02 -20.07
N ASN A 67 -4.13 2.23 -21.16
CA ASN A 67 -5.27 1.91 -22.01
C ASN A 67 -6.05 0.67 -21.49
N LEU A 68 -5.74 0.20 -20.30
CA LEU A 68 -6.35 -0.98 -19.65
C LEU A 68 -6.17 -2.30 -20.43
N LYS A 69 -5.22 -2.33 -21.36
CA LYS A 69 -4.86 -3.56 -22.07
C LYS A 69 -4.13 -4.50 -21.11
N LYS A 70 -4.68 -5.71 -20.95
CA LYS A 70 -4.14 -6.74 -20.05
C LYS A 70 -3.06 -7.56 -20.73
N THR A 71 -1.93 -7.72 -20.04
CA THR A 71 -0.89 -8.70 -20.37
C THR A 71 -0.79 -9.68 -19.20
N PHE A 72 -0.86 -10.96 -19.51
CA PHE A 72 -0.78 -12.03 -18.51
C PHE A 72 0.65 -12.56 -18.44
N ILE A 73 1.16 -12.66 -17.22
CA ILE A 73 2.51 -13.11 -16.93
C ILE A 73 2.40 -14.35 -16.05
N GLU A 74 2.96 -15.46 -16.50
CA GLU A 74 3.01 -16.67 -15.71
C GLU A 74 3.97 -16.50 -14.55
N SER A 75 3.51 -16.72 -13.33
CA SER A 75 4.32 -16.55 -12.13
C SER A 75 4.85 -17.90 -11.65
N PRO A 76 6.17 -18.08 -11.47
CA PRO A 76 6.76 -19.25 -10.86
C PRO A 76 6.57 -19.29 -9.33
N ILE A 77 6.04 -18.21 -8.74
CA ILE A 77 5.86 -18.08 -7.30
C ILE A 77 4.71 -18.96 -6.86
N LYS A 78 4.99 -19.95 -6.01
CA LYS A 78 3.99 -20.90 -5.48
C LYS A 78 3.38 -20.42 -4.18
N GLU A 79 4.14 -19.64 -3.41
CA GLU A 79 3.71 -19.08 -2.13
C GLU A 79 2.70 -17.93 -2.33
N PRO A 80 1.81 -17.70 -1.35
CA PRO A 80 0.97 -16.51 -1.35
C PRO A 80 1.81 -15.23 -1.36
N ILE A 81 1.53 -14.33 -2.27
CA ILE A 81 2.16 -13.01 -2.28
C ILE A 81 1.38 -12.14 -1.30
N ILE A 82 2.05 -11.64 -0.27
CA ILE A 82 1.45 -10.83 0.80
C ILE A 82 1.64 -9.33 0.61
N GLY A 83 2.61 -8.93 -0.21
CA GLY A 83 2.90 -7.53 -0.52
C GLY A 83 3.47 -7.35 -1.92
N SER A 84 3.34 -6.16 -2.44
CA SER A 84 3.95 -5.75 -3.70
C SER A 84 4.23 -4.27 -3.68
N LEU A 85 5.30 -3.84 -4.32
CA LEU A 85 5.63 -2.42 -4.53
C LEU A 85 6.41 -2.22 -5.83
N TRP A 86 6.32 -1.01 -6.36
CA TRP A 86 7.03 -0.63 -7.55
C TRP A 86 8.37 0.01 -7.21
N TYR A 87 9.44 -0.49 -7.82
CA TYR A 87 10.80 0.06 -7.72
C TYR A 87 11.07 0.90 -8.96
N ASP A 88 10.78 2.20 -8.85
CA ASP A 88 10.75 3.11 -10.00
C ASP A 88 12.11 3.25 -10.69
N LYS A 89 13.19 3.43 -9.93
CA LYS A 89 14.54 3.63 -10.48
C LYS A 89 15.04 2.47 -11.34
N LYS A 90 14.64 1.26 -11.02
CA LYS A 90 15.04 0.05 -11.76
C LYS A 90 13.92 -0.50 -12.66
N GLN A 91 12.75 0.13 -12.70
CA GLN A 91 11.57 -0.31 -13.44
C GLN A 91 11.21 -1.79 -13.14
N LYS A 92 11.25 -2.16 -11.86
CA LYS A 92 10.99 -3.51 -11.38
C LYS A 92 9.83 -3.55 -10.39
N LEU A 93 9.04 -4.60 -10.45
CA LEU A 93 8.04 -4.90 -9.42
C LEU A 93 8.69 -5.80 -8.38
N LEU A 94 8.62 -5.40 -7.11
CA LEU A 94 8.99 -6.23 -5.97
C LEU A 94 7.76 -6.96 -5.44
N LEU A 95 7.90 -8.26 -5.19
CA LEU A 95 6.85 -9.13 -4.69
C LEU A 95 7.32 -9.80 -3.41
N LEU A 96 6.55 -9.64 -2.34
CA LEU A 96 6.84 -10.19 -1.01
C LEU A 96 5.98 -11.42 -0.76
N THR A 97 6.61 -12.52 -0.40
CA THR A 97 5.98 -13.68 0.26
C THR A 97 6.37 -13.71 1.73
N GLU A 98 5.90 -14.67 2.49
CA GLU A 98 6.31 -14.82 3.89
C GLU A 98 7.80 -15.17 4.05
N THR A 99 8.39 -15.82 3.05
CA THR A 99 9.77 -16.35 3.16
C THR A 99 10.75 -15.74 2.16
N LYS A 100 10.27 -15.06 1.11
CA LYS A 100 11.12 -14.56 0.01
C LYS A 100 10.63 -13.23 -0.54
N ILE A 101 11.56 -12.52 -1.15
CA ILE A 101 11.28 -11.36 -2.00
C ILE A 101 11.68 -11.72 -3.43
N PHE A 102 10.82 -11.36 -4.38
CA PHE A 102 11.07 -11.55 -5.81
C PHE A 102 11.06 -10.21 -6.52
N THR A 103 11.87 -10.12 -7.57
CA THR A 103 11.80 -9.04 -8.56
C THR A 103 11.13 -9.56 -9.81
N TYR A 104 10.26 -8.74 -10.41
CA TYR A 104 9.82 -8.90 -11.79
C TYR A 104 10.30 -7.70 -12.61
N ASP A 105 11.07 -7.99 -13.62
CA ASP A 105 11.67 -7.02 -14.53
C ASP A 105 10.76 -6.86 -15.76
N LEU A 106 10.34 -5.62 -16.04
CA LEU A 106 9.40 -5.33 -17.13
C LEU A 106 9.99 -5.59 -18.53
N ASP A 107 11.27 -5.31 -18.70
CA ASP A 107 11.92 -5.41 -20.02
C ASP A 107 12.19 -6.86 -20.39
N THR A 108 12.79 -7.60 -19.46
CA THR A 108 13.13 -9.00 -19.67
C THR A 108 11.98 -9.97 -19.40
N LYS A 109 10.93 -9.52 -18.70
CA LYS A 109 9.75 -10.31 -18.27
C LYS A 109 10.12 -11.51 -17.37
N ILE A 110 11.24 -11.40 -16.67
CA ILE A 110 11.77 -12.46 -15.81
C ILE A 110 11.43 -12.17 -14.35
N ILE A 111 10.99 -13.22 -13.64
CA ILE A 111 10.82 -13.20 -12.17
C ILE A 111 12.02 -13.91 -11.55
N LYS A 112 12.73 -13.23 -10.64
CA LYS A 112 13.88 -13.77 -9.89
C LYS A 112 13.69 -13.57 -8.39
N ALA A 113 14.08 -14.54 -7.58
CA ALA A 113 14.18 -14.36 -6.14
C ALA A 113 15.42 -13.52 -5.78
N ILE A 114 15.26 -12.58 -4.85
CA ILE A 114 16.38 -11.92 -4.19
C ILE A 114 16.94 -12.90 -3.16
N ILE A 115 18.16 -13.34 -3.36
CA ILE A 115 18.78 -14.38 -2.52
C ILE A 115 19.47 -13.82 -1.29
N ASP A 116 19.82 -12.54 -1.30
CA ASP A 116 20.55 -11.86 -0.23
C ASP A 116 19.66 -11.57 0.97
N ILE A 117 18.38 -11.28 0.70
CA ILE A 117 17.40 -10.97 1.74
C ILE A 117 16.66 -12.24 2.14
N LYS A 118 16.94 -12.69 3.35
CA LYS A 118 16.28 -13.87 3.93
C LYS A 118 15.74 -13.53 5.32
N PRO A 119 14.55 -14.03 5.67
CA PRO A 119 14.14 -13.93 7.06
C PRO A 119 15.13 -14.70 7.94
N THR A 120 15.46 -14.11 9.09
CA THR A 120 16.22 -14.82 10.12
C THR A 120 15.40 -15.99 10.64
N ASP A 121 16.09 -17.00 11.21
CA ASP A 121 15.48 -18.25 11.71
C ASP A 121 14.20 -18.00 12.49
N ASP A 122 13.15 -18.76 12.17
CA ASP A 122 11.80 -18.72 12.76
C ASP A 122 10.98 -17.45 12.51
N LYS A 123 11.48 -16.47 11.74
CA LYS A 123 10.72 -15.26 11.38
C LYS A 123 10.16 -15.38 9.96
N ILE A 124 9.06 -14.70 9.75
CA ILE A 124 8.48 -14.52 8.42
C ILE A 124 8.32 -13.02 8.13
N PHE A 125 8.40 -12.66 6.87
CA PHE A 125 8.16 -11.29 6.46
C PHE A 125 6.70 -10.89 6.71
N LYS A 126 6.47 -9.64 7.13
CA LYS A 126 5.13 -9.09 7.32
C LYS A 126 4.79 -8.07 6.23
N CYS A 127 5.65 -7.09 6.06
CA CYS A 127 5.46 -6.01 5.11
C CYS A 127 6.79 -5.35 4.76
N PHE A 128 6.78 -4.57 3.70
CA PHE A 128 7.94 -3.81 3.26
C PHE A 128 7.51 -2.45 2.70
N SER A 129 8.45 -1.52 2.64
CA SER A 129 8.30 -0.20 2.04
C SER A 129 9.62 0.22 1.41
N MET A 130 9.59 1.19 0.50
CA MET A 130 10.77 1.62 -0.22
C MET A 130 10.86 3.13 -0.33
N PHE A 131 12.06 3.67 -0.12
CA PHE A 131 12.43 4.98 -0.59
C PHE A 131 12.97 4.88 -2.02
N ASN A 132 12.12 5.20 -3.00
CA ASN A 132 12.51 5.08 -4.41
C ASN A 132 13.72 5.94 -4.79
N ASN A 133 13.87 7.12 -4.19
CA ASN A 133 14.99 8.02 -4.49
C ASN A 133 16.33 7.47 -4.03
N GLU A 134 16.37 6.74 -2.91
CA GLU A 134 17.59 6.19 -2.30
C GLU A 134 17.81 4.72 -2.63
N CYS A 135 16.85 4.06 -3.28
CA CYS A 135 16.90 2.63 -3.54
C CYS A 135 16.96 1.76 -2.28
N SER A 136 16.42 2.29 -1.18
CA SER A 136 16.42 1.61 0.12
C SER A 136 15.10 0.90 0.38
N LEU A 137 15.18 -0.39 0.67
CA LEU A 137 14.06 -1.25 1.04
C LEU A 137 14.00 -1.44 2.55
N PHE A 138 12.86 -1.15 3.14
CA PHE A 138 12.60 -1.35 4.56
C PHE A 138 11.71 -2.56 4.75
N ILE A 139 12.10 -3.44 5.67
CA ILE A 139 11.43 -4.73 5.89
C ILE A 139 11.06 -4.87 7.35
N ALA A 140 9.80 -5.24 7.60
CA ALA A 140 9.31 -5.62 8.92
C ALA A 140 8.91 -7.10 8.95
N TYR A 141 9.10 -7.71 10.10
CA TYR A 141 8.80 -9.11 10.36
C TYR A 141 7.45 -9.30 11.06
N ASN A 142 6.84 -10.44 10.87
CA ASN A 142 5.60 -10.84 11.53
C ASN A 142 5.92 -11.36 12.95
N GLU A 143 6.15 -10.42 13.86
CA GLU A 143 6.59 -10.69 15.24
C GLU A 143 5.87 -9.76 16.21
N TRP A 144 5.44 -10.29 17.35
CA TRP A 144 4.98 -9.50 18.49
C TRP A 144 6.15 -8.83 19.19
N GLY A 145 5.98 -7.56 19.56
CA GLY A 145 7.05 -6.82 20.21
C GLY A 145 8.26 -6.56 19.30
N LEU A 146 8.03 -6.37 18.01
CA LEU A 146 9.10 -6.13 17.04
C LEU A 146 10.03 -5.00 17.50
N LYS A 147 11.32 -5.31 17.59
CA LYS A 147 12.32 -4.37 18.12
C LYS A 147 12.93 -3.46 17.09
N PHE A 148 12.99 -3.90 15.84
CA PHE A 148 13.61 -3.14 14.75
C PHE A 148 13.00 -3.51 13.39
N ILE A 149 13.16 -2.62 12.44
CA ILE A 149 12.99 -2.87 11.00
C ILE A 149 14.37 -2.85 10.35
N GLU A 150 14.51 -3.57 9.25
CA GLU A 150 15.77 -3.65 8.50
C GLU A 150 15.73 -2.72 7.29
N LYS A 151 16.85 -2.01 7.06
CA LYS A 151 17.11 -1.25 5.84
C LYS A 151 18.10 -2.02 4.98
N TRP A 152 17.70 -2.27 3.75
CA TRP A 152 18.51 -2.93 2.74
C TRP A 152 18.70 -1.99 1.55
N ASP A 153 19.92 -1.80 1.09
CA ASP A 153 20.22 -1.03 -0.09
C ASP A 153 20.65 -1.97 -1.23
N VAL A 154 20.35 -1.55 -2.47
CA VAL A 154 20.75 -2.29 -3.66
C VAL A 154 22.01 -1.67 -4.25
N ASN A 155 23.03 -2.51 -4.46
CA ASN A 155 24.28 -2.14 -5.09
C ASN A 155 24.14 -2.03 -6.62
N GLU A 156 25.18 -1.57 -7.30
CA GLU A 156 25.21 -1.43 -8.74
C GLU A 156 25.07 -2.78 -9.47
N ASP A 157 25.61 -3.84 -8.91
CA ASP A 157 25.52 -5.23 -9.40
C ASP A 157 24.19 -5.93 -9.09
N GLU A 158 23.22 -5.19 -8.54
CA GLU A 158 21.91 -5.67 -8.12
C GLU A 158 21.94 -6.60 -6.88
N SER A 159 23.05 -6.74 -6.19
CA SER A 159 23.09 -7.38 -4.86
C SER A 159 22.46 -6.48 -3.80
N TRP A 160 21.89 -7.09 -2.76
CA TRP A 160 21.27 -6.37 -1.66
C TRP A 160 22.09 -6.53 -0.40
N GLU A 161 22.35 -5.42 0.27
CA GLU A 161 23.15 -5.37 1.49
C GLU A 161 22.34 -4.81 2.64
N LEU A 162 22.43 -5.47 3.81
CA LEU A 162 21.83 -4.97 5.04
C LEU A 162 22.66 -3.80 5.57
N MET A 163 22.11 -2.59 5.47
CA MET A 163 22.79 -1.37 5.88
C MET A 163 22.60 -1.08 7.37
N GLU A 164 21.37 -1.22 7.86
CA GLU A 164 21.04 -0.77 9.20
C GLU A 164 19.79 -1.47 9.74
N LYS A 165 19.69 -1.49 11.09
CA LYS A 165 18.48 -1.91 11.83
C LYS A 165 17.96 -0.73 12.63
N PHE A 166 16.84 -0.17 12.21
CA PHE A 166 16.21 0.95 12.87
C PHE A 166 15.36 0.50 14.07
N PRO A 167 15.57 1.10 15.25
CA PRO A 167 14.86 0.71 16.45
C PRO A 167 13.37 1.04 16.33
N LEU A 168 12.53 0.11 16.72
CA LEU A 168 11.08 0.29 16.76
C LEU A 168 10.54 0.18 18.18
N ASN A 169 11.10 -0.76 18.95
CA ASN A 169 10.82 -0.97 20.38
C ASN A 169 9.32 -1.07 20.68
N LEU A 170 8.60 -1.90 19.95
CA LEU A 170 7.20 -2.18 20.24
C LEU A 170 7.05 -2.94 21.57
N GLY A 171 5.93 -2.72 22.24
CA GLY A 171 5.56 -3.52 23.41
C GLY A 171 5.34 -4.98 23.05
N SER A 172 5.53 -5.90 24.01
CA SER A 172 5.40 -7.35 23.78
C SER A 172 4.01 -7.78 23.28
N ASN A 173 3.00 -6.97 23.52
CA ASN A 173 1.61 -7.15 23.08
C ASN A 173 1.26 -6.29 21.84
N GLU A 174 2.25 -5.77 21.16
CA GLU A 174 2.06 -4.94 19.98
C GLU A 174 2.60 -5.63 18.72
N PHE A 175 1.92 -5.38 17.63
CA PHE A 175 2.14 -6.04 16.36
C PHE A 175 1.97 -5.04 15.20
N ILE A 176 2.81 -5.14 14.18
CA ILE A 176 2.76 -4.27 13.00
C ILE A 176 1.72 -4.77 11.98
N GLY A 177 0.88 -3.86 11.50
CA GLY A 177 0.05 -4.08 10.32
C GLY A 177 0.80 -3.77 9.02
N THR A 178 1.29 -2.54 8.89
CA THR A 178 2.06 -2.10 7.71
C THR A 178 3.05 -1.00 8.07
N ILE A 179 4.06 -0.85 7.22
CA ILE A 179 5.01 0.27 7.25
C ILE A 179 4.93 1.04 5.94
N LEU A 180 5.19 2.34 6.01
CA LEU A 180 5.35 3.21 4.85
C LEU A 180 6.43 4.25 5.16
N THR A 181 7.46 4.28 4.33
CA THR A 181 8.50 5.30 4.39
C THR A 181 8.06 6.56 3.67
N ILE A 182 8.27 7.71 4.29
CA ILE A 182 7.89 9.02 3.76
C ILE A 182 9.09 9.95 3.77
N ASN A 183 9.26 10.67 2.68
CA ASN A 183 10.15 11.81 2.61
C ASN A 183 9.28 13.07 2.49
N ASP A 184 9.25 13.88 3.55
CA ASP A 184 8.54 15.14 3.58
C ASP A 184 9.51 16.25 3.99
N ASN A 185 9.88 17.11 3.01
CA ASN A 185 10.83 18.22 3.22
C ASN A 185 12.17 17.78 3.83
N ASP A 186 12.82 16.78 3.23
CA ASP A 186 14.10 16.19 3.65
C ASP A 186 14.08 15.51 5.04
N ASN A 187 12.92 15.37 5.65
CA ASN A 187 12.75 14.56 6.85
C ASN A 187 12.30 13.14 6.48
N PHE A 188 13.16 12.18 6.79
CA PHE A 188 12.86 10.77 6.62
C PHE A 188 12.04 10.28 7.80
N ASN A 189 10.80 9.95 7.52
CA ASN A 189 9.86 9.47 8.52
C ASN A 189 9.33 8.08 8.16
N LEU A 190 8.95 7.35 9.20
CA LEU A 190 8.29 6.07 9.11
C LEU A 190 6.86 6.20 9.61
N ALA A 191 5.91 5.91 8.75
CA ALA A 191 4.53 5.70 9.15
C ALA A 191 4.30 4.21 9.40
N ILE A 192 3.67 3.87 10.53
CA ILE A 192 3.36 2.49 10.88
C ILE A 192 1.92 2.37 11.39
N THR A 193 1.26 1.27 11.08
CA THR A 193 0.03 0.86 11.77
C THR A 193 0.37 -0.22 12.78
N ILE A 194 -0.14 -0.07 14.01
CA ILE A 194 0.16 -0.94 15.14
C ILE A 194 -1.15 -1.41 15.75
N TYR A 195 -1.23 -2.71 16.02
CA TYR A 195 -2.26 -3.30 16.86
C TYR A 195 -1.71 -3.58 18.25
N ASN A 196 -2.46 -3.25 19.28
CA ASN A 196 -2.16 -3.60 20.65
C ASN A 196 -3.20 -4.61 21.15
N ASP A 197 -2.78 -5.83 21.46
CA ASP A 197 -3.66 -6.93 21.84
C ASP A 197 -4.28 -6.74 23.24
N PHE A 198 -3.60 -6.00 24.10
CA PHE A 198 -4.09 -5.74 25.45
C PHE A 198 -5.25 -4.73 25.47
N THR A 199 -5.13 -3.65 24.66
CA THR A 199 -6.18 -2.61 24.55
C THR A 199 -7.15 -2.88 23.39
N GLU A 200 -6.87 -3.89 22.58
CA GLU A 200 -7.61 -4.22 21.34
C GLU A 200 -7.73 -3.02 20.39
N GLU A 201 -6.67 -2.21 20.29
CA GLU A 201 -6.68 -0.97 19.54
C GLU A 201 -5.71 -1.02 18.36
N TRP A 202 -6.18 -0.50 17.23
CA TRP A 202 -5.33 -0.12 16.12
C TRP A 202 -5.02 1.37 16.18
N ARG A 203 -3.74 1.73 16.00
CA ARG A 203 -3.30 3.11 15.85
C ARG A 203 -2.34 3.25 14.67
N MET A 204 -2.24 4.45 14.15
CA MET A 204 -1.19 4.86 13.25
C MET A 204 -0.22 5.76 14.01
N GLU A 205 1.06 5.54 13.81
CA GLU A 205 2.14 6.38 14.34
C GLU A 205 3.01 6.91 13.23
N LEU A 206 3.50 8.15 13.42
CA LEU A 206 4.65 8.67 12.68
C LEU A 206 5.85 8.68 13.61
N ARG A 207 6.95 8.15 13.11
CA ARG A 207 8.22 8.04 13.84
C ARG A 207 9.33 8.63 13.02
N HIS A 208 10.29 9.26 13.71
CA HIS A 208 11.57 9.58 13.09
C HIS A 208 12.26 8.27 12.73
N LEU A 209 12.72 8.15 11.48
CA LEU A 209 13.29 6.89 11.01
C LEU A 209 14.53 6.51 11.84
N GLU A 210 15.48 7.42 11.98
CA GLU A 210 16.77 7.15 12.65
C GLU A 210 16.62 6.77 14.14
N THR A 211 15.75 7.45 14.87
CA THR A 211 15.62 7.27 16.32
C THR A 211 14.50 6.32 16.73
N GLY A 212 13.58 6.02 15.83
CA GLY A 212 12.36 5.28 16.13
C GLY A 212 11.38 6.02 17.06
N ILE A 213 11.67 7.27 17.43
CA ILE A 213 10.82 8.04 18.35
C ILE A 213 9.51 8.42 17.67
N CYS A 214 8.40 8.05 18.30
CA CYS A 214 7.07 8.44 17.88
C CYS A 214 6.83 9.91 18.21
N PHE A 215 6.51 10.73 17.20
CA PHE A 215 6.18 12.14 17.38
C PHE A 215 4.71 12.47 17.08
N ARG A 216 3.99 11.52 16.45
CA ARG A 216 2.55 11.61 16.21
C ARG A 216 1.91 10.25 16.32
N SER A 217 0.73 10.20 16.96
CA SER A 217 -0.09 8.99 17.03
C SER A 217 -1.57 9.33 16.88
N ILE A 218 -2.32 8.47 16.23
CA ILE A 218 -3.77 8.60 16.08
C ILE A 218 -4.43 7.22 16.19
N LEU A 219 -5.43 7.10 17.04
CA LEU A 219 -6.25 5.90 17.17
C LEU A 219 -7.07 5.70 15.91
N LEU A 220 -7.00 4.52 15.30
CA LEU A 220 -7.77 4.17 14.10
C LEU A 220 -9.09 3.48 14.47
N SER A 221 -9.01 2.42 15.24
CA SER A 221 -10.16 1.60 15.62
C SER A 221 -9.94 0.90 16.95
N ARG A 222 -11.04 0.44 17.55
CA ARG A 222 -11.09 -0.43 18.74
C ARG A 222 -11.83 -1.72 18.42
N TYR A 223 -11.46 -2.80 19.09
CA TYR A 223 -12.13 -4.11 18.99
C TYR A 223 -12.16 -4.68 17.56
N ASP A 224 -11.06 -4.50 16.82
CA ASP A 224 -10.99 -4.86 15.40
C ASP A 224 -9.73 -5.69 15.11
N ARG A 225 -9.54 -6.78 15.84
CA ARG A 225 -8.34 -7.63 15.79
C ARG A 225 -8.10 -8.26 14.41
N GLU A 226 -9.17 -8.59 13.71
CA GLU A 226 -9.07 -9.33 12.45
C GLU A 226 -8.66 -8.48 11.25
N ASN A 227 -8.64 -7.17 11.40
CA ASN A 227 -8.40 -6.23 10.32
C ASN A 227 -6.98 -5.66 10.34
N ASP A 228 -6.19 -6.02 9.33
CA ASP A 228 -4.92 -5.36 9.03
C ASP A 228 -5.17 -3.98 8.43
N TYR A 229 -4.80 -2.92 9.16
CA TYR A 229 -4.90 -1.55 8.66
C TYR A 229 -3.70 -1.20 7.77
N ARG A 230 -4.00 -0.72 6.58
CA ARG A 230 -3.04 -0.27 5.56
C ARG A 230 -3.23 1.20 5.27
N MET A 231 -2.19 1.85 4.75
CA MET A 231 -2.20 3.29 4.54
C MET A 231 -1.59 3.68 3.21
N ILE A 232 -2.03 4.82 2.71
CA ILE A 232 -1.49 5.52 1.55
C ILE A 232 -1.20 6.96 1.98
N TYR A 233 -0.03 7.47 1.61
CA TYR A 233 0.33 8.87 1.80
C TYR A 233 0.02 9.69 0.55
N MET A 234 -0.73 10.77 0.72
CA MET A 234 -1.25 11.65 -0.33
C MET A 234 -0.37 12.89 -0.45
N LYS A 235 0.85 12.74 -1.00
CA LYS A 235 1.87 13.81 -0.99
C LYS A 235 1.43 15.10 -1.71
N ASN A 236 0.78 15.00 -2.87
CA ASN A 236 0.56 16.12 -3.79
C ASN A 236 -0.90 16.33 -4.18
N MET A 237 -1.84 15.86 -3.37
CA MET A 237 -3.26 16.03 -3.70
C MET A 237 -3.76 17.43 -3.33
N ILE A 238 -4.71 17.92 -4.12
CA ILE A 238 -5.34 19.24 -4.04
C ILE A 238 -6.11 19.44 -2.71
N SER A 239 -6.37 18.35 -1.99
CA SER A 239 -7.11 18.37 -0.73
C SER A 239 -6.19 18.44 0.49
N ASP A 240 -6.71 18.91 1.64
CA ASP A 240 -6.04 18.90 2.93
C ASP A 240 -5.76 17.47 3.49
N ILE A 241 -6.21 16.43 2.78
CA ILE A 241 -6.02 15.04 3.19
C ILE A 241 -4.58 14.60 2.90
N LYS A 242 -3.94 14.07 3.94
CA LYS A 242 -2.57 13.56 3.89
C LYS A 242 -2.51 12.04 3.87
N TRP A 243 -3.53 11.37 4.42
CA TRP A 243 -3.56 9.92 4.54
C TRP A 243 -4.92 9.34 4.19
N LEU A 244 -4.89 8.24 3.46
CA LEU A 244 -6.02 7.34 3.34
C LEU A 244 -5.65 6.02 3.99
N ILE A 245 -6.48 5.57 4.93
CA ILE A 245 -6.27 4.35 5.69
C ILE A 245 -7.48 3.45 5.50
N TYR A 246 -7.23 2.19 5.33
CA TYR A 246 -8.26 1.17 5.15
C TYR A 246 -7.84 -0.13 5.80
N SER A 247 -8.80 -0.95 6.20
CA SER A 247 -8.54 -2.32 6.60
C SER A 247 -9.01 -3.30 5.53
N LYS A 248 -8.35 -4.45 5.45
CA LYS A 248 -8.75 -5.52 4.55
C LYS A 248 -10.19 -5.94 4.86
N SER A 249 -11.01 -6.07 3.83
CA SER A 249 -12.43 -6.44 3.94
C SER A 249 -13.34 -5.39 4.57
N SER A 250 -12.84 -4.26 5.01
CA SER A 250 -13.66 -3.15 5.47
C SER A 250 -14.36 -2.45 4.30
N LYS A 251 -15.53 -1.89 4.61
CA LYS A 251 -16.25 -0.97 3.72
C LYS A 251 -16.07 0.49 4.16
N LYS A 252 -14.97 0.80 4.84
CA LYS A 252 -14.70 2.14 5.35
C LYS A 252 -13.30 2.57 4.97
N ILE A 253 -13.16 3.83 4.60
CA ILE A 253 -11.90 4.52 4.41
C ILE A 253 -11.80 5.58 5.50
N ILE A 254 -10.66 5.65 6.15
CA ILE A 254 -10.34 6.69 7.12
C ILE A 254 -9.43 7.67 6.41
N ALA A 255 -9.86 8.92 6.26
CA ALA A 255 -9.01 10.00 5.80
C ALA A 255 -8.50 10.79 7.01
N ILE A 256 -7.20 11.10 7.00
CA ILE A 256 -6.57 11.96 7.99
C ILE A 256 -6.01 13.17 7.27
N ASN A 257 -6.39 14.35 7.74
CA ASN A 257 -5.95 15.61 7.14
C ASN A 257 -4.64 16.12 7.76
N SER A 258 -4.13 17.25 7.24
CA SER A 258 -2.90 17.91 7.73
C SER A 258 -2.98 18.31 9.22
N LYS A 259 -4.18 18.55 9.75
CA LYS A 259 -4.45 18.86 11.16
C LYS A 259 -4.66 17.64 12.05
N TRP A 260 -4.40 16.43 11.53
CA TRP A 260 -4.58 15.15 12.23
C TRP A 260 -6.03 14.88 12.67
N LYS A 261 -6.98 15.42 11.94
CA LYS A 261 -8.40 15.09 12.11
C LYS A 261 -8.76 13.94 11.19
N LYS A 262 -9.44 12.95 11.71
CA LYS A 262 -9.93 11.82 10.92
C LYS A 262 -11.38 12.01 10.51
N THR A 263 -11.69 11.57 9.30
CA THR A 263 -13.03 11.51 8.72
C THR A 263 -13.24 10.11 8.16
N TYR A 264 -14.43 9.57 8.30
CA TYR A 264 -14.78 8.24 7.82
C TYR A 264 -15.62 8.35 6.56
N PHE A 265 -15.22 7.60 5.54
CA PHE A 265 -15.96 7.50 4.28
C PHE A 265 -16.45 6.07 4.08
N PRO A 266 -17.76 5.87 3.91
CA PRO A 266 -18.28 4.56 3.55
C PRO A 266 -17.86 4.22 2.11
N TYR A 267 -17.56 2.95 1.87
CA TYR A 267 -17.32 2.42 0.54
C TYR A 267 -18.28 1.26 0.27
N LYS A 268 -18.80 1.16 -0.94
CA LYS A 268 -19.87 0.19 -1.28
C LYS A 268 -19.43 -1.27 -1.11
N PHE A 269 -18.17 -1.57 -1.40
CA PHE A 269 -17.65 -2.92 -1.42
C PHE A 269 -16.51 -3.08 -0.41
N PRO A 270 -16.24 -4.31 0.08
CA PRO A 270 -15.05 -4.58 0.86
C PRO A 270 -13.79 -4.21 0.09
N ILE A 271 -12.89 -3.45 0.73
CA ILE A 271 -11.64 -2.97 0.15
C ILE A 271 -10.56 -4.01 0.46
N TYR A 272 -9.84 -4.45 -0.56
CA TYR A 272 -8.72 -5.36 -0.42
C TYR A 272 -7.38 -4.65 -0.51
N ARG A 273 -7.29 -3.66 -1.38
CA ARG A 273 -6.11 -2.84 -1.57
C ARG A 273 -6.50 -1.47 -2.13
N MET A 274 -5.71 -0.46 -1.76
CA MET A 274 -5.75 0.87 -2.38
C MET A 274 -4.33 1.28 -2.74
N GLU A 275 -4.19 2.03 -3.83
CA GLU A 275 -2.93 2.63 -4.26
C GLU A 275 -3.20 3.98 -4.94
N LEU A 276 -2.21 4.89 -4.88
CA LEU A 276 -2.22 6.12 -5.68
C LEU A 276 -1.70 5.84 -7.08
N PHE A 277 -2.34 6.42 -8.08
CA PHE A 277 -1.97 6.28 -9.48
C PHE A 277 -1.96 7.66 -10.15
N GLN A 278 -0.83 7.99 -10.79
CA GLN A 278 -0.66 9.22 -11.58
C GLN A 278 -1.02 10.52 -10.83
N ASN A 279 -0.69 10.63 -9.54
CA ASN A 279 -0.89 11.82 -8.70
C ASN A 279 -2.34 12.36 -8.58
N ASN A 280 -3.26 11.90 -9.40
CA ASN A 280 -4.64 12.37 -9.42
C ASN A 280 -5.68 11.24 -9.36
N SER A 281 -5.26 10.03 -9.09
CA SER A 281 -6.17 8.89 -9.07
C SER A 281 -5.93 8.00 -7.86
N VAL A 282 -7.00 7.45 -7.31
CA VAL A 282 -6.95 6.36 -6.33
C VAL A 282 -7.51 5.12 -6.97
N ILE A 283 -6.73 4.05 -6.95
CA ILE A 283 -7.16 2.73 -7.40
C ILE A 283 -7.58 1.92 -6.19
N ILE A 284 -8.79 1.39 -6.23
CA ILE A 284 -9.34 0.56 -5.17
C ILE A 284 -9.64 -0.83 -5.72
N ARG A 285 -8.98 -1.83 -5.17
CA ARG A 285 -9.27 -3.22 -5.44
C ARG A 285 -10.29 -3.77 -4.45
N THR A 286 -11.36 -4.34 -5.00
CA THR A 286 -12.38 -5.11 -4.28
C THR A 286 -12.24 -6.59 -4.61
N THR A 287 -13.11 -7.45 -4.08
CA THR A 287 -13.13 -8.90 -4.40
C THR A 287 -13.22 -9.23 -5.88
N LYS A 288 -13.98 -8.44 -6.63
CA LYS A 288 -14.35 -8.79 -8.01
C LYS A 288 -13.87 -7.81 -9.07
N LYS A 289 -13.42 -6.61 -8.64
CA LYS A 289 -13.08 -5.54 -9.57
C LYS A 289 -12.06 -4.57 -9.00
N ILE A 290 -11.49 -3.80 -9.91
CA ILE A 290 -10.70 -2.60 -9.63
C ILE A 290 -11.57 -1.40 -10.00
N ASN A 291 -11.61 -0.43 -9.11
CA ASN A 291 -12.23 0.87 -9.35
C ASN A 291 -11.12 1.92 -9.40
N ILE A 292 -11.08 2.71 -10.45
CA ILE A 292 -10.16 3.83 -10.61
C ILE A 292 -10.97 5.10 -10.42
N HIS A 293 -10.68 5.84 -9.37
CA HIS A 293 -11.29 7.14 -9.07
C HIS A 293 -10.32 8.24 -9.45
N ARG A 294 -10.64 9.01 -10.48
CA ARG A 294 -9.83 10.13 -10.96
C ARG A 294 -10.36 11.44 -10.37
N PHE A 295 -9.45 12.26 -9.90
CA PHE A 295 -9.71 13.62 -9.45
C PHE A 295 -9.31 14.59 -10.59
N THR A 296 -10.22 15.42 -11.02
CA THR A 296 -9.98 16.42 -12.07
C THR A 296 -10.18 17.81 -11.51
#